data_c49c6b50739aa8d574cd1b22270135dc
#
_entry.id   c49c6b50739aa8d574cd1b22270135dc
#
_cell.length_a   1.000
_cell.length_b   1.000
_cell.length_c   1.000
_cell.angle_alpha   90.00
_cell.angle_beta   90.00
_cell.angle_gamma   90.00
#
_symmetry.space_group_name_H-M   'P 1'
#
loop_
_entity.id
_entity.type
_entity.pdbx_description
1 polymer ?
#
loop_
_entity_poly.entity_id
_entity_poly.type
_entity_poly.pdbx_seq_one_letter_code
_entity_poly.pdbx_strand_id
1 'polypeptide(L)'
;MQSAIIVSQQVLVMFLMIGCGLFFNKRRLISESAAREFCSLLLNLALPCVIIQSFLRPMRPEYLSGFAMAIGIAFAMHLFAVAAAQLLIRPRADEGYRVERFSAVYSNCAFMAFPLLRATVGEDGVFYATAFVVFFILFQWVHGILVLGGSVNPRKLLYNPCILSVAIGLLIFFTQCPIPAPLTAAVGMLSAVNSPLSMVITGVFLAGLPLSGLRNIRLVTTAAIRLLVMPLAAIAVIRALGMPNWIETGPVVCTSLV
;
A
#
# COMPACT_ATOMS: atom_id res chain seq x y z
N MET A 1 -7.80 24.49 -1.43
CA MET A 1 -8.74 24.26 -0.33
C MET A 1 -9.64 23.05 -0.56
N GLN A 2 -10.18 22.87 -1.75
CA GLN A 2 -11.10 21.76 -2.07
C GLN A 2 -10.45 20.37 -1.89
N SER A 3 -9.23 20.16 -2.37
CA SER A 3 -8.50 18.89 -2.20
C SER A 3 -8.21 18.54 -0.73
N ALA A 4 -7.93 19.53 0.11
CA ALA A 4 -7.70 19.31 1.54
C ALA A 4 -9.00 18.85 2.25
N ILE A 5 -10.14 19.40 1.86
CA ILE A 5 -11.45 18.98 2.38
C ILE A 5 -11.75 17.55 1.98
N ILE A 6 -11.54 17.19 0.71
CA ILE A 6 -11.74 15.81 0.19
C ILE A 6 -10.86 14.82 0.97
N VAL A 7 -9.58 15.13 1.14
CA VAL A 7 -8.65 14.28 1.90
C VAL A 7 -9.11 14.13 3.34
N SER A 8 -9.49 15.23 4.01
CA SER A 8 -9.96 15.21 5.40
C SER A 8 -11.23 14.37 5.56
N GLN A 9 -12.17 14.48 4.64
CA GLN A 9 -13.38 13.68 4.63
C GLN A 9 -13.07 12.20 4.44
N GLN A 10 -12.18 11.86 3.50
CA GLN A 10 -11.80 10.47 3.23
C GLN A 10 -11.08 9.86 4.43
N VAL A 11 -10.18 10.60 5.07
CA VAL A 11 -9.50 10.18 6.30
C VAL A 11 -10.50 9.94 7.43
N LEU A 12 -11.49 10.84 7.59
CA LEU A 12 -12.55 10.66 8.59
C LEU A 12 -13.34 9.36 8.34
N VAL A 13 -13.72 9.09 7.09
CA VAL A 13 -14.41 7.84 6.72
C VAL A 13 -13.58 6.63 7.11
N MET A 14 -12.26 6.65 6.83
CA MET A 14 -11.36 5.55 7.21
C MET A 14 -11.31 5.38 8.74
N PHE A 15 -11.20 6.46 9.51
CA PHE A 15 -11.21 6.40 10.98
C PHE A 15 -12.54 5.88 11.53
N LEU A 16 -13.66 6.21 10.93
CA LEU A 16 -14.97 5.65 11.30
C LEU A 16 -15.00 4.12 11.11
N MET A 17 -14.47 3.63 9.99
CA MET A 17 -14.37 2.19 9.74
C MET A 17 -13.41 1.48 10.72
N ILE A 18 -12.26 2.10 11.03
CA ILE A 18 -11.34 1.62 12.06
C ILE A 18 -12.07 1.58 13.42
N GLY A 19 -12.84 2.62 13.75
CA GLY A 19 -13.68 2.69 14.94
C GLY A 19 -14.71 1.56 15.02
N CYS A 20 -15.34 1.21 13.90
CA CYS A 20 -16.23 0.04 13.83
C CYS A 20 -15.48 -1.25 14.17
N GLY A 21 -14.30 -1.48 13.57
CA GLY A 21 -13.49 -2.68 13.86
C GLY A 21 -13.09 -2.79 15.33
N LEU A 22 -12.67 -1.68 15.92
CA LEU A 22 -12.35 -1.58 17.35
C LEU A 22 -13.57 -1.87 18.22
N PHE A 23 -14.73 -1.34 17.87
CA PHE A 23 -16.00 -1.60 18.58
C PHE A 23 -16.39 -3.08 18.51
N PHE A 24 -16.37 -3.69 17.30
CA PHE A 24 -16.71 -5.09 17.12
C PHE A 24 -15.77 -6.04 17.88
N ASN A 25 -14.47 -5.74 17.93
CA ASN A 25 -13.53 -6.52 18.71
C ASN A 25 -13.81 -6.39 20.22
N LYS A 26 -13.98 -5.15 20.74
CA LYS A 26 -14.32 -4.92 22.16
C LYS A 26 -15.62 -5.60 22.58
N ARG A 27 -16.59 -5.72 21.68
CA ARG A 27 -17.85 -6.47 21.89
C ARG A 27 -17.70 -7.97 21.66
N ARG A 28 -16.48 -8.46 21.36
CA ARG A 28 -16.18 -9.89 21.08
C ARG A 28 -16.96 -10.47 19.90
N LEU A 29 -17.43 -9.62 18.97
CA LEU A 29 -18.11 -10.05 17.75
C LEU A 29 -17.14 -10.47 16.67
N ILE A 30 -15.94 -9.88 16.63
CA ILE A 30 -14.84 -10.24 15.72
C ILE A 30 -13.60 -10.47 16.57
N SER A 31 -13.04 -11.67 16.52
CA SER A 31 -11.79 -12.03 17.19
C SER A 31 -10.57 -11.62 16.33
N GLU A 32 -9.39 -11.57 16.95
CA GLU A 32 -8.14 -11.38 16.21
C GLU A 32 -7.84 -12.52 15.23
N SER A 33 -8.26 -13.77 15.54
CA SER A 33 -8.12 -14.91 14.64
C SER A 33 -8.98 -14.71 13.38
N ALA A 34 -10.23 -14.30 13.53
CA ALA A 34 -11.10 -13.98 12.40
C ALA A 34 -10.53 -12.81 11.56
N ALA A 35 -9.97 -11.78 12.21
CA ALA A 35 -9.32 -10.68 11.50
C ALA A 35 -8.11 -11.15 10.67
N ARG A 36 -7.33 -12.14 11.13
CA ARG A 36 -6.24 -12.75 10.34
C ARG A 36 -6.76 -13.53 9.13
N GLU A 37 -7.88 -14.22 9.25
CA GLU A 37 -8.53 -14.90 8.12
C GLU A 37 -9.05 -13.89 7.10
N PHE A 38 -9.69 -12.81 7.54
CA PHE A 38 -10.09 -11.71 6.66
C PHE A 38 -8.90 -11.02 6.00
N CYS A 39 -7.77 -10.86 6.70
CA CYS A 39 -6.54 -10.34 6.12
C CYS A 39 -6.02 -11.27 5.01
N SER A 40 -6.10 -12.59 5.21
CA SER A 40 -5.77 -13.56 4.16
C SER A 40 -6.69 -13.43 2.93
N LEU A 41 -7.99 -13.25 3.15
CA LEU A 41 -8.96 -12.99 2.07
C LEU A 41 -8.62 -11.71 1.30
N LEU A 42 -8.27 -10.63 2.00
CA LEU A 42 -7.88 -9.38 1.38
C LEU A 42 -6.64 -9.55 0.49
N LEU A 43 -5.59 -10.18 1.02
CA LEU A 43 -4.32 -10.33 0.32
C LEU A 43 -4.39 -11.31 -0.86
N ASN A 44 -5.22 -12.35 -0.75
CA ASN A 44 -5.29 -13.40 -1.77
C ASN A 44 -6.44 -13.22 -2.78
N LEU A 45 -7.42 -12.37 -2.50
CA LEU A 45 -8.58 -12.19 -3.37
C LEU A 45 -8.86 -10.71 -3.67
N ALA A 46 -9.12 -9.88 -2.65
CA ALA A 46 -9.57 -8.51 -2.88
C ALA A 46 -8.47 -7.63 -3.51
N LEU A 47 -7.25 -7.65 -2.98
CA LEU A 47 -6.13 -6.88 -3.52
C LEU A 47 -5.74 -7.31 -4.94
N PRO A 48 -5.63 -8.62 -5.29
CA PRO A 48 -5.53 -9.06 -6.67
C PRO A 48 -6.60 -8.50 -7.60
N CYS A 49 -7.86 -8.44 -7.15
CA CYS A 49 -8.94 -7.84 -7.93
C CYS A 49 -8.77 -6.33 -8.11
N VAL A 50 -8.30 -5.60 -7.11
CA VAL A 50 -7.97 -4.16 -7.25
C VAL A 50 -6.89 -3.96 -8.32
N ILE A 51 -5.84 -4.78 -8.28
CA ILE A 51 -4.74 -4.73 -9.26
C ILE A 51 -5.28 -5.00 -10.66
N ILE A 52 -6.00 -6.11 -10.87
CA ILE A 52 -6.57 -6.43 -12.19
C ILE A 52 -7.48 -5.29 -12.66
N GLN A 53 -8.36 -4.80 -11.81
CA GLN A 53 -9.29 -3.72 -12.16
C GLN A 53 -8.57 -2.45 -12.61
N SER A 54 -7.42 -2.11 -12.03
CA SER A 54 -6.65 -0.93 -12.42
C SER A 54 -6.13 -1.00 -13.87
N PHE A 55 -5.95 -2.20 -14.41
CA PHE A 55 -5.54 -2.44 -15.80
C PHE A 55 -6.71 -2.60 -16.80
N LEU A 56 -7.97 -2.67 -16.31
CA LEU A 56 -9.16 -2.75 -17.17
C LEU A 56 -9.50 -1.37 -17.76
N ARG A 57 -8.63 -0.89 -18.63
CA ARG A 57 -8.73 0.42 -19.30
C ARG A 57 -8.21 0.36 -20.72
N PRO A 58 -8.63 1.29 -21.60
CA PRO A 58 -8.09 1.36 -22.97
C PRO A 58 -6.59 1.65 -22.92
N MET A 59 -5.82 0.95 -23.75
CA MET A 59 -4.41 1.22 -23.92
C MET A 59 -4.23 2.53 -24.69
N ARG A 60 -3.54 3.50 -24.07
CA ARG A 60 -3.13 4.76 -24.68
C ARG A 60 -1.63 4.96 -24.48
N PRO A 61 -0.92 5.59 -25.45
CA PRO A 61 0.51 5.84 -25.30
C PRO A 61 0.89 6.60 -24.02
N GLU A 62 0.04 7.55 -23.59
CA GLU A 62 0.22 8.34 -22.38
C GLU A 62 0.22 7.45 -21.11
N TYR A 63 -0.66 6.46 -21.06
CA TYR A 63 -0.70 5.51 -19.93
C TYR A 63 0.55 4.63 -19.89
N LEU A 64 1.08 4.25 -21.05
CA LEU A 64 2.27 3.40 -21.12
C LEU A 64 3.53 4.14 -20.65
N SER A 65 3.74 5.35 -21.15
CA SER A 65 4.88 6.19 -20.77
C SER A 65 4.82 6.58 -19.29
N GLY A 66 3.63 7.00 -18.82
CA GLY A 66 3.40 7.34 -17.41
C GLY A 66 3.58 6.16 -16.47
N PHE A 67 3.11 4.97 -16.85
CA PHE A 67 3.30 3.76 -16.04
C PHE A 67 4.77 3.33 -15.99
N ALA A 68 5.52 3.43 -17.10
CA ALA A 68 6.95 3.16 -17.11
C ALA A 68 7.72 4.13 -16.19
N MET A 69 7.36 5.42 -16.21
CA MET A 69 7.91 6.42 -15.28
C MET A 69 7.54 6.08 -13.82
N ALA A 70 6.28 5.74 -13.56
CA ALA A 70 5.80 5.33 -12.23
C ALA A 70 6.59 4.13 -11.69
N ILE A 71 6.89 3.14 -12.52
CA ILE A 71 7.75 1.99 -12.21
C ILE A 71 9.14 2.45 -11.76
N GLY A 72 9.80 3.32 -12.53
CA GLY A 72 11.14 3.82 -12.20
C GLY A 72 11.17 4.57 -10.87
N ILE A 73 10.18 5.45 -10.64
CA ILE A 73 10.04 6.20 -9.39
C ILE A 73 9.75 5.25 -8.22
N ALA A 74 8.83 4.30 -8.37
CA ALA A 74 8.49 3.34 -7.33
C ALA A 74 9.71 2.52 -6.90
N PHE A 75 10.50 2.04 -7.85
CA PHE A 75 11.74 1.32 -7.57
C PHE A 75 12.75 2.20 -6.81
N ALA A 76 13.02 3.41 -7.30
CA ALA A 76 13.95 4.35 -6.67
C ALA A 76 13.51 4.72 -5.25
N MET A 77 12.20 4.91 -5.03
CA MET A 77 11.66 5.22 -3.70
C MET A 77 11.80 4.06 -2.72
N HIS A 78 11.63 2.81 -3.17
CA HIS A 78 11.86 1.66 -2.29
C HIS A 78 13.35 1.51 -1.93
N LEU A 79 14.26 1.70 -2.89
CA LEU A 79 15.69 1.71 -2.59
C LEU A 79 16.07 2.82 -1.61
N PHE A 80 15.52 4.02 -1.82
CA PHE A 80 15.71 5.16 -0.92
C PHE A 80 15.19 4.84 0.49
N ALA A 81 13.97 4.31 0.61
CA ALA A 81 13.37 3.98 1.89
C ALA A 81 14.18 2.92 2.65
N VAL A 82 14.67 1.89 1.95
CA VAL A 82 15.55 0.86 2.52
C VAL A 82 16.86 1.47 3.01
N ALA A 83 17.52 2.28 2.19
CA ALA A 83 18.77 2.93 2.56
C ALA A 83 18.59 3.87 3.75
N ALA A 84 17.55 4.71 3.73
CA ALA A 84 17.25 5.65 4.82
C ALA A 84 16.91 4.92 6.13
N ALA A 85 16.13 3.84 6.09
CA ALA A 85 15.82 3.05 7.28
C ALA A 85 17.08 2.40 7.86
N GLN A 86 18.00 1.91 7.03
CA GLN A 86 19.27 1.34 7.48
C GLN A 86 20.21 2.36 8.11
N LEU A 87 20.24 3.59 7.57
CA LEU A 87 21.06 4.69 8.09
C LEU A 87 20.51 5.27 9.40
N LEU A 88 19.17 5.47 9.47
CA LEU A 88 18.53 6.13 10.61
C LEU A 88 18.28 5.19 11.79
N ILE A 89 18.02 3.90 11.53
CA ILE A 89 17.72 2.90 12.56
C ILE A 89 18.93 1.95 12.68
N ARG A 90 19.74 2.16 13.70
CA ARG A 90 20.95 1.36 13.93
C ARG A 90 20.65 -0.02 14.53
N PRO A 91 21.42 -1.06 14.18
CA PRO A 91 21.33 -2.37 14.82
C PRO A 91 21.54 -2.27 16.34
N ARG A 92 20.80 -3.09 17.09
CA ARG A 92 20.87 -3.19 18.56
C ARG A 92 20.78 -4.66 18.98
N ALA A 93 21.19 -4.94 20.22
CA ALA A 93 21.17 -6.28 20.77
C ALA A 93 19.74 -6.85 20.93
N ASP A 94 18.73 -5.99 21.07
CA ASP A 94 17.34 -6.38 21.32
C ASP A 94 16.54 -6.75 20.05
N GLU A 95 17.16 -6.94 18.91
CA GLU A 95 16.54 -7.24 17.62
C GLU A 95 15.28 -6.44 17.24
N GLY A 96 14.71 -5.65 18.13
CA GLY A 96 13.53 -4.81 17.89
C GLY A 96 13.74 -3.81 16.75
N TYR A 97 14.99 -3.42 16.50
CA TYR A 97 15.36 -2.57 15.35
C TYR A 97 14.95 -3.18 14.00
N ARG A 98 14.82 -4.50 13.89
CA ARG A 98 14.38 -5.17 12.66
C ARG A 98 12.94 -4.82 12.33
N VAL A 99 12.07 -4.86 13.35
CA VAL A 99 10.66 -4.47 13.22
C VAL A 99 10.54 -2.98 12.94
N GLU A 100 11.36 -2.14 13.59
CA GLU A 100 11.41 -0.70 13.34
C GLU A 100 11.83 -0.40 11.89
N ARG A 101 12.87 -1.06 11.36
CA ARG A 101 13.29 -0.93 9.96
C ARG A 101 12.20 -1.37 9.00
N PHE A 102 11.58 -2.51 9.26
CA PHE A 102 10.46 -3.00 8.46
C PHE A 102 9.33 -1.97 8.43
N SER A 103 8.90 -1.46 9.58
CA SER A 103 7.81 -0.49 9.70
C SER A 103 8.15 0.88 9.08
N ALA A 104 9.43 1.28 9.08
CA ALA A 104 9.86 2.52 8.45
C ALA A 104 9.84 2.44 6.91
N VAL A 105 10.09 1.26 6.33
CA VAL A 105 10.11 1.04 4.87
C VAL A 105 8.71 0.76 4.32
N TYR A 106 7.96 -0.15 4.98
CA TYR A 106 6.72 -0.69 4.43
C TYR A 106 5.50 0.03 4.99
N SER A 107 4.78 0.71 4.09
CA SER A 107 3.59 1.49 4.39
C SER A 107 2.30 0.68 4.20
N ASN A 108 1.17 1.27 4.55
CA ASN A 108 -0.15 0.74 4.26
C ASN A 108 -0.67 1.18 2.87
N CYS A 109 0.21 1.16 1.88
CA CYS A 109 -0.02 1.75 0.56
C CYS A 109 -1.23 1.16 -0.18
N ALA A 110 -1.44 -0.16 -0.10
CA ALA A 110 -2.52 -0.82 -0.84
C ALA A 110 -3.92 -0.60 -0.24
N PHE A 111 -4.00 -0.32 1.07
CA PHE A 111 -5.28 -0.23 1.77
C PHE A 111 -5.71 1.22 2.05
N MET A 112 -4.76 2.11 2.30
CA MET A 112 -5.04 3.52 2.61
C MET A 112 -4.84 4.44 1.40
N ALA A 113 -3.82 4.23 0.58
CA ALA A 113 -3.54 5.14 -0.53
C ALA A 113 -4.60 5.06 -1.65
N PHE A 114 -5.07 3.87 -2.00
CA PHE A 114 -6.04 3.71 -3.09
C PHE A 114 -7.34 4.51 -2.89
N PRO A 115 -8.04 4.44 -1.74
CA PRO A 115 -9.23 5.29 -1.54
C PRO A 115 -8.92 6.79 -1.54
N LEU A 116 -7.76 7.21 -1.04
CA LEU A 116 -7.33 8.61 -1.08
C LEU A 116 -7.08 9.08 -2.52
N LEU A 117 -6.37 8.27 -3.30
CA LEU A 117 -6.07 8.58 -4.71
C LEU A 117 -7.34 8.59 -5.56
N ARG A 118 -8.23 7.63 -5.36
CA ARG A 118 -9.52 7.58 -6.05
C ARG A 118 -10.35 8.84 -5.79
N ALA A 119 -10.36 9.33 -4.56
CA ALA A 119 -11.07 10.54 -4.17
C ALA A 119 -10.41 11.84 -4.66
N THR A 120 -9.08 11.87 -4.87
CA THR A 120 -8.34 13.10 -5.19
C THR A 120 -7.92 13.19 -6.65
N VAL A 121 -7.50 12.09 -7.26
CA VAL A 121 -6.94 12.01 -8.62
C VAL A 121 -7.83 11.17 -9.55
N GLY A 122 -8.69 10.31 -8.99
CA GLY A 122 -9.53 9.39 -9.76
C GLY A 122 -8.84 8.05 -10.04
N GLU A 123 -9.41 7.30 -10.98
CA GLU A 123 -8.93 5.95 -11.33
C GLU A 123 -7.53 5.95 -11.97
N ASP A 124 -7.11 7.04 -12.60
CA ASP A 124 -5.76 7.18 -13.14
C ASP A 124 -4.72 7.21 -12.02
N GLY A 125 -5.04 7.87 -10.91
CA GLY A 125 -4.19 7.83 -9.71
C GLY A 125 -3.99 6.43 -9.17
N VAL A 126 -5.04 5.62 -9.13
CA VAL A 126 -4.97 4.21 -8.69
C VAL A 126 -4.11 3.38 -9.66
N PHE A 127 -4.24 3.61 -10.97
CA PHE A 127 -3.44 2.92 -11.98
C PHE A 127 -1.94 3.15 -11.78
N TYR A 128 -1.49 4.39 -11.68
CA TYR A 128 -0.08 4.70 -11.47
C TYR A 128 0.43 4.22 -10.10
N ALA A 129 -0.40 4.32 -9.06
CA ALA A 129 -0.08 3.79 -7.74
C ALA A 129 0.10 2.26 -7.72
N THR A 130 -0.53 1.53 -8.65
CA THR A 130 -0.33 0.09 -8.79
C THR A 130 1.14 -0.24 -9.08
N ALA A 131 1.87 0.59 -9.82
CA ALA A 131 3.30 0.42 -10.02
C ALA A 131 4.08 0.43 -8.69
N PHE A 132 3.71 1.31 -7.75
CA PHE A 132 4.30 1.33 -6.41
C PHE A 132 3.99 0.06 -5.64
N VAL A 133 2.73 -0.40 -5.66
CA VAL A 133 2.29 -1.61 -4.94
C VAL A 133 3.00 -2.86 -5.48
N VAL A 134 3.29 -2.94 -6.77
CA VAL A 134 4.08 -4.04 -7.35
C VAL A 134 5.46 -4.12 -6.69
N PHE A 135 6.20 -3.01 -6.66
CA PHE A 135 7.51 -2.97 -6.02
C PHE A 135 7.43 -3.16 -4.51
N PHE A 136 6.41 -2.59 -3.87
CA PHE A 136 6.14 -2.82 -2.46
C PHE A 136 6.05 -4.31 -2.15
N ILE A 137 5.28 -5.08 -2.91
CA ILE A 137 5.13 -6.52 -2.73
C ILE A 137 6.47 -7.23 -2.96
N LEU A 138 7.18 -6.91 -4.06
CA LEU A 138 8.49 -7.51 -4.36
C LEU A 138 9.50 -7.25 -3.24
N PHE A 139 9.66 -6.00 -2.83
CA PHE A 139 10.58 -5.62 -1.77
C PHE A 139 10.17 -6.22 -0.41
N GLN A 140 8.88 -6.23 -0.08
CA GLN A 140 8.39 -6.81 1.18
C GLN A 140 8.66 -8.31 1.27
N TRP A 141 8.46 -9.05 0.17
CA TRP A 141 8.71 -10.51 0.14
C TRP A 141 10.18 -10.89 0.00
N VAL A 142 11.05 -9.97 -0.40
CA VAL A 142 12.50 -10.19 -0.47
C VAL A 142 13.19 -9.50 0.70
N HIS A 143 13.34 -8.18 0.65
CA HIS A 143 14.03 -7.38 1.67
C HIS A 143 13.30 -7.43 3.04
N GLY A 144 11.97 -7.33 3.05
CA GLY A 144 11.20 -7.33 4.30
C GLY A 144 11.38 -8.63 5.09
N ILE A 145 11.34 -9.79 4.42
CA ILE A 145 11.60 -11.09 5.03
C ILE A 145 13.05 -11.17 5.56
N LEU A 146 14.03 -10.71 4.78
CA LEU A 146 15.45 -10.72 5.18
C LEU A 146 15.71 -9.83 6.41
N VAL A 147 15.11 -8.64 6.44
CA VAL A 147 15.23 -7.72 7.59
C VAL A 147 14.70 -8.34 8.86
N LEU A 148 13.58 -9.07 8.78
CA LEU A 148 12.99 -9.77 9.92
C LEU A 148 13.72 -11.08 10.30
N GLY A 149 14.80 -11.42 9.59
CA GLY A 149 15.62 -12.63 9.88
C GLY A 149 15.07 -13.91 9.25
N GLY A 150 14.11 -13.81 8.32
CA GLY A 150 13.58 -14.94 7.57
C GLY A 150 14.41 -15.30 6.34
N SER A 151 14.00 -16.35 5.64
CA SER A 151 14.59 -16.80 4.37
C SER A 151 13.62 -16.58 3.20
N VAL A 152 14.16 -16.09 2.08
CA VAL A 152 13.38 -15.84 0.87
C VAL A 152 13.14 -17.15 0.13
N ASN A 153 11.88 -17.40 -0.23
CA ASN A 153 11.50 -18.53 -1.08
C ASN A 153 11.01 -18.02 -2.45
N PRO A 154 11.83 -18.17 -3.53
CA PRO A 154 11.46 -17.66 -4.85
C PRO A 154 10.17 -18.25 -5.40
N ARG A 155 9.84 -19.51 -5.08
CA ARG A 155 8.59 -20.13 -5.53
C ARG A 155 7.37 -19.42 -4.91
N LYS A 156 7.41 -19.12 -3.60
CA LYS A 156 6.32 -18.38 -2.94
C LYS A 156 6.13 -16.98 -3.52
N LEU A 157 7.22 -16.36 -3.97
CA LEU A 157 7.15 -15.06 -4.63
C LEU A 157 6.45 -15.16 -5.99
N LEU A 158 6.83 -16.12 -6.84
CA LEU A 158 6.23 -16.32 -8.16
C LEU A 158 4.74 -16.70 -8.10
N TYR A 159 4.33 -17.47 -7.09
CA TYR A 159 2.92 -17.85 -6.91
C TYR A 159 2.14 -16.85 -6.04
N ASN A 160 2.70 -15.69 -5.73
CA ASN A 160 1.98 -14.66 -4.99
C ASN A 160 0.80 -14.14 -5.81
N PRO A 161 -0.45 -14.17 -5.28
CA PRO A 161 -1.64 -13.77 -6.03
C PRO A 161 -1.57 -12.33 -6.56
N CYS A 162 -0.94 -11.43 -5.83
CA CYS A 162 -0.78 -10.04 -6.28
C CYS A 162 0.20 -9.93 -7.46
N ILE A 163 1.29 -10.71 -7.47
CA ILE A 163 2.25 -10.74 -8.60
C ILE A 163 1.58 -11.36 -9.83
N LEU A 164 0.84 -12.45 -9.64
CA LEU A 164 0.07 -13.06 -10.72
C LEU A 164 -0.99 -12.10 -11.27
N SER A 165 -1.67 -11.34 -10.41
CA SER A 165 -2.67 -10.35 -10.84
C SER A 165 -2.06 -9.19 -11.64
N VAL A 166 -0.82 -8.81 -11.34
CA VAL A 166 -0.08 -7.85 -12.19
C VAL A 166 0.19 -8.42 -13.57
N ALA A 167 0.68 -9.66 -13.65
CA ALA A 167 0.94 -10.31 -14.93
C ALA A 167 -0.34 -10.47 -15.77
N ILE A 168 -1.44 -10.89 -15.13
CA ILE A 168 -2.76 -10.99 -15.79
C ILE A 168 -3.25 -9.60 -16.21
N GLY A 169 -3.15 -8.60 -15.33
CA GLY A 169 -3.56 -7.23 -15.62
C GLY A 169 -2.80 -6.62 -16.79
N LEU A 170 -1.47 -6.78 -16.82
CA LEU A 170 -0.64 -6.34 -17.95
C LEU A 170 -1.01 -7.07 -19.24
N LEU A 171 -1.24 -8.38 -19.19
CA LEU A 171 -1.68 -9.15 -20.36
C LEU A 171 -2.99 -8.59 -20.92
N ILE A 172 -3.98 -8.35 -20.07
CA ILE A 172 -5.27 -7.76 -20.45
C ILE A 172 -5.06 -6.36 -21.04
N PHE A 173 -4.24 -5.54 -20.39
CA PHE A 173 -3.97 -4.17 -20.83
C PHE A 173 -3.29 -4.11 -22.21
N PHE A 174 -2.32 -4.98 -22.48
CA PHE A 174 -1.63 -5.01 -23.78
C PHE A 174 -2.44 -5.69 -24.88
N THR A 175 -3.16 -6.76 -24.56
CA THR A 175 -3.95 -7.49 -25.58
C THR A 175 -5.30 -6.82 -25.86
N GLN A 176 -5.79 -5.95 -24.97
CA GLN A 176 -7.12 -5.36 -25.04
C GLN A 176 -8.22 -6.42 -25.26
N CYS A 177 -8.01 -7.64 -24.76
CA CYS A 177 -8.94 -8.74 -24.88
C CYS A 177 -10.27 -8.39 -24.20
N PRO A 178 -11.42 -8.51 -24.88
CA PRO A 178 -12.71 -8.21 -24.27
C PRO A 178 -13.02 -9.21 -23.16
N ILE A 179 -13.24 -8.69 -21.95
CA ILE A 179 -13.61 -9.50 -20.79
C ILE A 179 -15.13 -9.50 -20.65
N PRO A 180 -15.75 -10.66 -20.44
CA PRO A 180 -17.20 -10.74 -20.24
C PRO A 180 -17.68 -9.83 -19.11
N ALA A 181 -18.76 -9.11 -19.33
CA ALA A 181 -19.33 -8.15 -18.35
C ALA A 181 -19.58 -8.75 -16.97
N PRO A 182 -20.08 -9.99 -16.79
CA PRO A 182 -20.24 -10.57 -15.47
C PRO A 182 -18.92 -10.75 -14.72
N LEU A 183 -17.82 -11.07 -15.42
CA LEU A 183 -16.50 -11.24 -14.81
C LEU A 183 -15.92 -9.90 -14.37
N THR A 184 -16.04 -8.87 -15.21
CA THR A 184 -15.62 -7.49 -14.87
C THR A 184 -16.42 -6.97 -13.66
N ALA A 185 -17.73 -7.22 -13.62
CA ALA A 185 -18.56 -6.84 -12.48
C ALA A 185 -18.13 -7.56 -11.19
N ALA A 186 -17.84 -8.86 -11.25
CA ALA A 186 -17.38 -9.63 -10.09
C ALA A 186 -16.03 -9.11 -9.56
N VAL A 187 -15.07 -8.83 -10.46
CA VAL A 187 -13.78 -8.21 -10.10
C VAL A 187 -14.01 -6.86 -9.43
N GLY A 188 -14.91 -6.02 -9.96
CA GLY A 188 -15.25 -4.72 -9.38
C GLY A 188 -15.84 -4.82 -7.98
N MET A 189 -16.78 -5.76 -7.75
CA MET A 189 -17.38 -5.98 -6.43
C MET A 189 -16.34 -6.46 -5.41
N LEU A 190 -15.48 -7.40 -5.77
CA LEU A 190 -14.41 -7.90 -4.90
C LEU A 190 -13.37 -6.82 -4.61
N SER A 191 -13.01 -6.03 -5.61
CA SER A 191 -12.12 -4.88 -5.45
C SER A 191 -12.69 -3.85 -4.46
N ALA A 192 -13.98 -3.58 -4.50
CA ALA A 192 -14.63 -2.62 -3.61
C ALA A 192 -14.56 -3.01 -2.12
N VAL A 193 -14.43 -4.30 -1.81
CA VAL A 193 -14.29 -4.80 -0.44
C VAL A 193 -12.93 -4.46 0.17
N ASN A 194 -11.90 -4.24 -0.65
CA ASN A 194 -10.51 -4.08 -0.20
C ASN A 194 -10.36 -2.99 0.87
N SER A 195 -10.74 -1.78 0.59
CA SER A 195 -10.54 -0.64 1.50
C SER A 195 -11.43 -0.69 2.76
N PRO A 196 -12.75 -0.93 2.69
CA PRO A 196 -13.57 -0.95 3.89
C PRO A 196 -13.19 -2.10 4.83
N LEU A 197 -12.98 -3.30 4.30
CA LEU A 197 -12.64 -4.45 5.14
C LEU A 197 -11.25 -4.30 5.78
N SER A 198 -10.27 -3.75 5.06
CA SER A 198 -8.92 -3.51 5.62
C SER A 198 -8.94 -2.52 6.78
N MET A 199 -9.77 -1.47 6.72
CA MET A 199 -9.92 -0.51 7.81
C MET A 199 -10.58 -1.15 9.03
N VAL A 200 -11.60 -1.97 8.85
CA VAL A 200 -12.21 -2.74 9.95
C VAL A 200 -11.20 -3.69 10.59
N ILE A 201 -10.43 -4.44 9.81
CA ILE A 201 -9.37 -5.32 10.31
C ILE A 201 -8.32 -4.55 11.10
N THR A 202 -7.89 -3.39 10.60
CA THR A 202 -6.97 -2.50 11.31
C THR A 202 -7.53 -2.11 12.68
N GLY A 203 -8.82 -1.80 12.77
CA GLY A 203 -9.50 -1.50 14.03
C GLY A 203 -9.50 -2.69 15.00
N VAL A 204 -9.71 -3.90 14.50
CA VAL A 204 -9.65 -5.13 15.33
C VAL A 204 -8.26 -5.31 15.93
N PHE A 205 -7.20 -5.19 15.12
CA PHE A 205 -5.83 -5.32 15.63
C PHE A 205 -5.45 -4.19 16.60
N LEU A 206 -5.92 -2.97 16.34
CA LEU A 206 -5.68 -1.83 17.21
C LEU A 206 -6.32 -2.02 18.60
N ALA A 207 -7.46 -2.70 18.68
CA ALA A 207 -8.15 -2.98 19.94
C ALA A 207 -7.34 -3.85 20.91
N GLY A 208 -6.46 -4.72 20.38
CA GLY A 208 -5.56 -5.58 21.16
C GLY A 208 -4.28 -4.90 21.66
N LEU A 209 -3.98 -3.69 21.18
CA LEU A 209 -2.74 -3.00 21.54
C LEU A 209 -2.88 -2.27 22.89
N PRO A 210 -1.90 -2.40 23.80
CA PRO A 210 -1.87 -1.63 25.03
C PRO A 210 -1.55 -0.16 24.73
N LEU A 211 -2.35 0.77 25.24
CA LEU A 211 -2.12 2.21 25.06
C LEU A 211 -0.77 2.70 25.61
N SER A 212 -0.18 1.95 26.56
CA SER A 212 1.17 2.19 27.06
C SER A 212 2.24 2.10 25.96
N GLY A 213 1.99 1.33 24.90
CA GLY A 213 2.88 1.26 23.74
C GLY A 213 3.06 2.59 23.03
N LEU A 214 2.06 3.47 23.05
CA LEU A 214 2.13 4.82 22.46
C LEU A 214 3.17 5.73 23.13
N ARG A 215 3.57 5.41 24.37
CA ARG A 215 4.63 6.13 25.10
C ARG A 215 6.03 5.61 24.79
N ASN A 216 6.13 4.53 24.00
CA ASN A 216 7.44 4.00 23.65
C ASN A 216 8.11 4.94 22.63
N ILE A 217 9.19 5.58 23.06
CA ILE A 217 9.95 6.54 22.23
C ILE A 217 10.41 5.94 20.89
N ARG A 218 10.68 4.64 20.85
CA ARG A 218 11.10 3.96 19.63
C ARG A 218 9.97 3.89 18.61
N LEU A 219 8.72 3.59 19.04
CA LEU A 219 7.54 3.62 18.18
C LEU A 219 7.29 5.02 17.64
N VAL A 220 7.39 6.04 18.52
CA VAL A 220 7.23 7.43 18.11
C VAL A 220 8.31 7.85 17.12
N THR A 221 9.57 7.45 17.34
CA THR A 221 10.68 7.76 16.43
C THR A 221 10.52 7.08 15.09
N THR A 222 10.14 5.79 15.10
CA THR A 222 9.88 5.03 13.84
C THR A 222 8.71 5.64 13.07
N ALA A 223 7.64 6.01 13.76
CA ALA A 223 6.50 6.71 13.17
C ALA A 223 6.91 8.08 12.60
N ALA A 224 7.73 8.86 13.32
CA ALA A 224 8.25 10.13 12.83
C ALA A 224 9.14 9.96 11.59
N ILE A 225 10.03 8.96 11.57
CA ILE A 225 10.82 8.62 10.39
C ILE A 225 9.88 8.31 9.22
N ARG A 226 8.88 7.47 9.42
CA ARG A 226 7.96 7.06 8.38
C ARG A 226 7.07 8.20 7.89
N LEU A 227 6.45 8.95 8.80
CA LEU A 227 5.39 9.92 8.49
C LEU A 227 5.92 11.32 8.19
N LEU A 228 7.16 11.66 8.57
CA LEU A 228 7.75 12.97 8.34
C LEU A 228 9.00 12.89 7.49
N VAL A 229 10.02 12.11 7.91
CA VAL A 229 11.32 12.11 7.23
C VAL A 229 11.23 11.54 5.83
N MET A 230 10.60 10.36 5.67
CA MET A 230 10.44 9.71 4.35
C MET A 230 9.66 10.56 3.35
N PRO A 231 8.47 11.10 3.69
CA PRO A 231 7.73 11.98 2.80
C PRO A 231 8.48 13.24 2.39
N LEU A 232 9.05 13.94 3.36
CA LEU A 232 9.77 15.20 3.10
C LEU A 232 10.99 14.96 2.21
N ALA A 233 11.75 13.90 2.47
CA ALA A 233 12.89 13.52 1.65
C ALA A 233 12.46 13.11 0.23
N ALA A 234 11.39 12.35 0.09
CA ALA A 234 10.84 11.97 -1.22
C ALA A 234 10.42 13.20 -2.03
N ILE A 235 9.70 14.15 -1.41
CA ILE A 235 9.31 15.41 -2.05
C ILE A 235 10.53 16.24 -2.44
N ALA A 236 11.55 16.32 -1.57
CA ALA A 236 12.77 17.06 -1.84
C ALA A 236 13.53 16.47 -3.04
N VAL A 237 13.67 15.13 -3.11
CA VAL A 237 14.33 14.44 -4.22
C VAL A 237 13.59 14.68 -5.54
N ILE A 238 12.25 14.54 -5.55
CA ILE A 238 11.44 14.74 -6.75
C ILE A 238 11.54 16.17 -7.26
N ARG A 239 11.50 17.16 -6.36
CA ARG A 239 11.69 18.57 -6.73
C ARG A 239 13.09 18.84 -7.27
N ALA A 240 14.12 18.26 -6.65
CA ALA A 240 15.51 18.43 -7.10
C ALA A 240 15.76 17.82 -8.48
N LEU A 241 15.04 16.72 -8.83
CA LEU A 241 15.12 16.07 -10.13
C LEU A 241 14.30 16.81 -11.23
N GLY A 242 13.57 17.87 -10.87
CA GLY A 242 12.80 18.67 -11.84
C GLY A 242 11.71 17.87 -12.56
N MET A 243 11.14 16.87 -11.92
CA MET A 243 10.12 16.00 -12.54
C MET A 243 8.84 16.80 -12.80
N PRO A 244 8.44 17.03 -14.06
CA PRO A 244 7.42 18.02 -14.40
C PRO A 244 5.98 17.54 -14.26
N ASN A 245 5.73 16.21 -14.23
CA ASN A 245 4.37 15.68 -14.33
C ASN A 245 3.85 15.11 -13.01
N TRP A 246 3.22 15.98 -12.22
CA TRP A 246 2.55 15.60 -10.97
C TRP A 246 1.36 14.64 -11.15
N ILE A 247 0.76 14.59 -12.36
CA ILE A 247 -0.37 13.71 -12.66
C ILE A 247 0.07 12.24 -12.65
N GLU A 248 1.29 11.96 -13.09
CA GLU A 248 1.83 10.61 -13.21
C GLU A 248 2.70 10.23 -12.00
N THR A 249 3.48 11.17 -11.50
CA THR A 249 4.41 10.96 -10.38
C THR A 249 3.77 11.14 -9.02
N GLY A 250 2.81 12.05 -8.91
CA GLY A 250 2.10 12.38 -7.68
C GLY A 250 1.44 11.17 -7.02
N PRO A 251 0.66 10.32 -7.74
CA PRO A 251 0.06 9.13 -7.17
C PRO A 251 1.05 8.14 -6.60
N VAL A 252 2.18 7.91 -7.28
CA VAL A 252 3.25 7.00 -6.80
C VAL A 252 3.85 7.55 -5.52
N VAL A 253 4.10 8.85 -5.49
CA VAL A 253 4.62 9.54 -4.30
C VAL A 253 3.60 9.47 -3.16
N CYS A 254 2.34 9.85 -3.41
CA CYS A 254 1.30 9.77 -2.39
C CYS A 254 1.16 8.35 -1.82
N THR A 255 1.26 7.32 -2.68
CA THR A 255 1.22 5.92 -2.24
C THR A 255 2.38 5.56 -1.31
N SER A 256 3.55 6.17 -1.53
CA SER A 256 4.72 5.97 -0.67
C SER A 256 4.60 6.67 0.68
N LEU A 257 3.75 7.70 0.77
CA LEU A 257 3.61 8.56 1.95
C LEU A 257 2.62 8.00 2.98
N VAL A 258 1.72 7.16 2.59
CA VAL A 258 0.69 6.52 3.42
C VAL A 258 1.19 5.21 3.99
#